data_60c01f7eb6443eb6e2238582b5456f68
#
_entry.id   60c01f7eb6443eb6e2238582b5456f68
#
_cell.length_a   1.000
_cell.length_b   1.000
_cell.length_c   1.000
_cell.angle_alpha   90.00
_cell.angle_beta   90.00
_cell.angle_gamma   90.00
#
_symmetry.space_group_name_H-M   'P 1'
#
loop_
_entity.id
_entity.type
_entity.pdbx_description
1 polymer ?
#
loop_
_entity_poly.entity_id
_entity_poly.type
_entity_poly.pdbx_seq_one_letter_code
_entity_poly.pdbx_strand_id
1 'polypeptide(L)' 'MTYVLYNEDMETQGSFESIQELINFLCDRKYEMNCDKDIGCTFDYIREINWFFDIIE' A
#
# COMPACT_ATOMS: atom_id res chain seq x y z
N MET A 1 -4.95 -7.79 -12.94
CA MET A 1 -3.95 -7.77 -11.86
C MET A 1 -4.53 -7.07 -10.64
N THR A 2 -4.44 -7.70 -9.48
CA THR A 2 -5.02 -7.16 -8.26
C THR A 2 -3.93 -7.05 -7.20
N TYR A 3 -3.90 -5.93 -6.50
CA TYR A 3 -2.97 -5.70 -5.41
C TYR A 3 -3.74 -5.82 -4.10
N VAL A 4 -3.30 -6.70 -3.23
CA VAL A 4 -3.94 -6.92 -1.93
C VAL A 4 -2.99 -6.45 -0.83
N LEU A 5 -3.50 -5.62 0.06
CA LEU A 5 -2.70 -5.04 1.13
C LEU A 5 -3.05 -5.70 2.45
N TYR A 6 -2.02 -6.08 3.20
CA TYR A 6 -2.16 -6.71 4.50
C TYR A 6 -1.43 -5.87 5.56
N ASN A 7 -1.97 -5.84 6.75
CA ASN A 7 -1.29 -5.17 7.85
C ASN A 7 -0.25 -6.10 8.49
N GLU A 8 0.32 -5.67 9.61
CA GLU A 8 1.35 -6.42 10.33
C GLU A 8 0.85 -7.74 10.90
N ASP A 9 -0.45 -7.86 11.11
CA ASP A 9 -1.08 -9.08 11.59
C ASP A 9 -1.58 -9.97 10.46
N MET A 10 -1.22 -9.63 9.22
CA MET A 10 -1.64 -10.33 8.00
C MET A 10 -3.15 -10.24 7.75
N GLU A 11 -3.78 -9.21 8.28
CA GLU A 11 -5.19 -8.96 8.02
C GLU A 11 -5.33 -8.12 6.74
N THR A 12 -6.23 -8.50 5.86
CA THR A 12 -6.46 -7.80 4.60
C THR A 12 -7.02 -6.41 4.88
N GLN A 13 -6.34 -5.40 4.37
CA GLN A 13 -6.77 -4.01 4.51
C GLN A 13 -7.57 -3.53 3.30
N GLY A 14 -7.36 -4.15 2.15
CA GLY A 14 -8.07 -3.80 0.94
C GLY A 14 -7.45 -4.46 -0.26
N SER A 15 -8.18 -4.41 -1.37
CA SER A 15 -7.68 -4.88 -2.65
C SER A 15 -7.87 -3.78 -3.69
N PHE A 16 -6.90 -3.65 -4.58
CA PHE A 16 -6.84 -2.55 -5.53
C PHE A 16 -6.49 -3.05 -6.91
N GLU A 17 -7.08 -2.46 -7.93
CA GLU A 17 -6.83 -2.87 -9.30
C GLU A 17 -5.62 -2.17 -9.91
N SER A 18 -5.12 -1.13 -9.27
CA SER A 18 -3.94 -0.42 -9.75
C SER A 18 -3.10 0.08 -8.59
N ILE A 19 -1.83 0.34 -8.88
CA ILE A 19 -0.91 0.91 -7.90
C ILE A 19 -1.40 2.30 -7.45
N GLN A 20 -2.01 3.05 -8.37
CA GLN A 20 -2.51 4.39 -8.03
C GLN A 20 -3.59 4.32 -6.97
N GLU A 21 -4.47 3.32 -7.04
CA GLU A 21 -5.51 3.14 -6.03
C GLU A 21 -4.90 2.78 -4.67
N LEU A 22 -3.86 1.96 -4.66
CA LEU A 22 -3.14 1.61 -3.44
C LEU A 22 -2.52 2.85 -2.81
N ILE A 23 -1.88 3.68 -3.62
CA ILE A 23 -1.27 4.93 -3.15
C ILE A 23 -2.33 5.85 -2.56
N ASN A 24 -3.45 5.99 -3.26
CA ASN A 24 -4.56 6.84 -2.78
C ASN A 24 -5.11 6.34 -1.45
N PHE A 25 -5.23 5.04 -1.29
CA PHE A 25 -5.70 4.46 -0.03
C PHE A 25 -4.78 4.83 1.12
N LEU A 26 -3.48 4.70 0.92
CA LEU A 26 -2.51 5.03 1.96
C LEU A 26 -2.53 6.52 2.29
N CYS A 27 -2.69 7.37 1.29
CA CYS A 27 -2.79 8.82 1.51
C CYS A 27 -4.05 9.18 2.27
N ASP A 28 -5.17 8.55 1.95
CA ASP A 28 -6.44 8.80 2.62
C ASP A 28 -6.41 8.41 4.10
N ARG A 29 -5.60 7.44 4.45
CA ARG A 29 -5.42 7.02 5.83
C ARG A 29 -4.47 7.93 6.59
N LYS A 30 -4.04 9.02 5.96
CA LYS A 30 -3.15 10.02 6.56
C LYS A 30 -1.83 9.45 7.03
N TYR A 31 -1.39 8.39 6.41
CA TYR A 31 -0.03 7.97 6.63
C TYR A 31 0.86 9.08 6.07
N GLU A 32 1.77 9.56 6.89
CA GLU A 32 2.65 10.64 6.48
C GLU A 32 3.67 10.15 5.47
N MET A 33 3.27 10.14 4.23
CA MET A 33 4.19 9.82 3.14
C MET A 33 4.88 11.10 2.72
N ASN A 34 6.16 11.17 3.02
CA ASN A 34 6.97 12.35 2.72
C ASN A 34 7.44 12.42 1.27
N CYS A 35 6.81 11.67 0.41
CA CYS A 35 7.18 11.65 -1.00
C CYS A 35 5.94 11.87 -1.84
N ASP A 36 6.12 12.39 -3.04
CA ASP A 36 5.04 12.77 -3.93
C ASP A 36 4.39 11.55 -4.59
N LYS A 37 3.79 10.69 -3.80
CA LYS A 37 3.05 9.53 -4.28
C LYS A 37 3.85 8.70 -5.29
N ASP A 38 5.15 8.63 -5.09
CA ASP A 38 5.99 7.81 -5.93
C ASP A 38 5.82 6.34 -5.55
N ILE A 39 5.82 5.47 -6.54
CA ILE A 39 5.65 4.04 -6.33
C ILE A 39 6.73 3.49 -5.43
N GLY A 40 7.98 3.90 -5.63
CA GLY A 40 9.10 3.46 -4.80
C GLY A 40 8.91 3.85 -3.34
N CYS A 41 8.50 5.09 -3.10
CA CYS A 41 8.26 5.58 -1.75
C CYS A 41 7.10 4.82 -1.09
N THR A 42 6.08 4.48 -1.86
CA THR A 42 4.94 3.75 -1.34
C THR A 42 5.35 2.37 -0.84
N PHE A 43 6.16 1.66 -1.61
CA PHE A 43 6.64 0.33 -1.20
C PHE A 43 7.56 0.42 0.00
N ASP A 44 8.42 1.42 0.05
CA ASP A 44 9.29 1.65 1.20
C ASP A 44 8.48 1.94 2.45
N TYR A 45 7.43 2.74 2.32
CA TYR A 45 6.57 3.06 3.44
C TYR A 45 5.85 1.81 3.96
N ILE A 46 5.30 1.01 3.07
CA ILE A 46 4.64 -0.24 3.46
C ILE A 46 5.59 -1.12 4.25
N ARG A 47 6.84 -1.19 3.82
CA ARG A 47 7.85 -1.99 4.48
C ARG A 47 8.20 -1.43 5.86
N GLU A 48 8.27 -0.12 5.99
CA GLU A 48 8.60 0.54 7.26
C GLU A 48 7.56 0.29 8.34
N ILE A 49 6.29 0.23 7.96
CA ILE A 49 5.21 -0.04 8.93
C ILE A 49 4.94 -1.52 9.11
N ASN A 50 5.79 -2.37 8.51
CA ASN A 50 5.69 -3.83 8.60
C ASN A 50 4.42 -4.39 7.98
N TRP A 51 3.90 -3.70 6.98
CA TRP A 51 2.78 -4.19 6.21
C TRP A 51 3.27 -4.97 4.99
N PHE A 52 2.37 -5.68 4.36
CA PHE A 52 2.69 -6.52 3.22
C PHE A 52 1.70 -6.29 2.10
N PHE A 53 2.12 -6.58 0.89
CA PHE A 53 1.19 -6.57 -0.23
C PHE A 53 1.48 -7.77 -1.12
N ASP A 54 0.45 -8.18 -1.87
CA ASP A 54 0.57 -9.29 -2.78
C ASP A 54 -0.02 -8.88 -4.14
N ILE A 55 0.47 -9.48 -5.20
CA ILE A 55 -0.02 -9.20 -6.54
C ILE A 55 -0.64 -10.47 -7.08
N ILE A 56 -1.92 -10.38 -7.38
CA ILE A 56 -2.69 -11.51 -7.91
C ILE A 56 -3.03 -11.23 -9.37
N GLU A 57 -2.63 -12.10 -10.24
CA GLU A 57 -2.90 -11.96 -11.67
C GLU A 57 -4.19 -12.64 -12.09
#